data_9a1edddb1db394fa671fb7b09b92385a
#
_entry.id   9a1edddb1db394fa671fb7b09b92385a
#
_cell.length_a   1.000
_cell.length_b   1.000
_cell.length_c   1.000
_cell.angle_alpha   90.00
_cell.angle_beta   90.00
_cell.angle_gamma   90.00
#
_symmetry.space_group_name_H-M   'P 1'
#
loop_
_entity.id
_entity.type
_entity.pdbx_description
1 polymer ?
#
loop_
_entity_poly.entity_id
_entity_poly.type
_entity_poly.pdbx_seq_one_letter_code
_entity_poly.pdbx_strand_id
1 'polypeptide(L)'
;MVRFLIFLRSNFLKIAIAAVIGFTVGLFLEVKKENTFGSTLLVEPNFESARQLYNNVNFYNDLVKQKDTSRIQNIFQIDKKSAGSLKKFEIEPIKNKSDIINSYDDFIKSVDTTTVKSYKFEDYKNSFEELDYKLHEITVIATKNDVFDKLSNVILESVTENKY
;
A
#
# COMPACT_ATOMS: atom_id res chain seq x y z
N MET A 1 26.94 41.90 -2.26
CA MET A 1 26.21 41.87 -3.55
C MET A 1 27.13 41.93 -4.76
N VAL A 2 28.01 42.93 -4.85
CA VAL A 2 28.89 43.11 -6.04
C VAL A 2 29.74 41.89 -6.39
N ARG A 3 30.35 41.21 -5.40
CA ARG A 3 31.18 39.99 -5.64
C ARG A 3 30.39 38.85 -6.25
N PHE A 4 29.11 38.68 -5.90
CA PHE A 4 28.24 37.63 -6.45
C PHE A 4 27.91 37.92 -7.93
N LEU A 5 27.66 39.17 -8.28
CA LEU A 5 27.42 39.58 -9.67
C LEU A 5 28.66 39.41 -10.55
N ILE A 6 29.85 39.71 -10.02
CA ILE A 6 31.12 39.48 -10.71
C ILE A 6 31.35 37.99 -10.93
N PHE A 7 31.09 37.15 -9.92
CA PHE A 7 31.17 35.67 -10.02
C PHE A 7 30.24 35.12 -11.10
N LEU A 8 28.96 35.55 -11.10
CA LEU A 8 27.98 35.15 -12.11
C LEU A 8 28.44 35.53 -13.52
N ARG A 9 28.91 36.75 -13.71
CA ARG A 9 29.40 37.23 -15.01
C ARG A 9 30.64 36.45 -15.48
N SER A 10 31.59 36.18 -14.59
CA SER A 10 32.83 35.45 -14.89
C SER A 10 32.61 33.97 -15.20
N ASN A 11 31.54 33.36 -14.63
CA ASN A 11 31.26 31.95 -14.81
C ASN A 11 29.96 31.68 -15.58
N PHE A 12 29.43 32.72 -16.25
CA PHE A 12 28.11 32.65 -16.91
C PHE A 12 27.99 31.44 -17.86
N LEU A 13 29.00 31.19 -18.69
CA LEU A 13 28.99 30.08 -19.64
C LEU A 13 28.94 28.71 -18.93
N LYS A 14 29.68 28.54 -17.85
CA LYS A 14 29.69 27.29 -17.09
C LYS A 14 28.33 27.05 -16.41
N ILE A 15 27.73 28.11 -15.86
CA ILE A 15 26.40 28.05 -15.22
C ILE A 15 25.34 27.74 -16.28
N ALA A 16 25.41 28.39 -17.45
CA ALA A 16 24.49 28.15 -18.55
C ALA A 16 24.56 26.68 -19.05
N ILE A 17 25.76 26.13 -19.24
CA ILE A 17 25.94 24.73 -19.63
C ILE A 17 25.37 23.79 -18.56
N ALA A 18 25.66 24.04 -17.29
CA ALA A 18 25.13 23.21 -16.19
C ALA A 18 23.59 23.27 -16.13
N ALA A 19 23.01 24.46 -16.36
CA ALA A 19 21.56 24.63 -16.39
C ALA A 19 20.92 23.87 -17.57
N VAL A 20 21.51 23.92 -18.76
CA VAL A 20 21.03 23.19 -19.95
C VAL A 20 21.09 21.69 -19.71
N ILE A 21 22.19 21.18 -19.16
CA ILE A 21 22.34 19.74 -18.84
C ILE A 21 21.26 19.33 -17.81
N GLY A 22 21.12 20.08 -16.72
CA GLY A 22 20.13 19.80 -15.69
C GLY A 22 18.69 19.82 -16.22
N PHE A 23 18.37 20.80 -17.07
CA PHE A 23 17.07 20.90 -17.72
C PHE A 23 16.80 19.72 -18.67
N THR A 24 17.78 19.35 -19.49
CA THR A 24 17.66 18.22 -20.43
C THR A 24 17.44 16.89 -19.70
N VAL A 25 18.19 16.65 -18.62
CA VAL A 25 18.01 15.46 -17.78
C VAL A 25 16.65 15.49 -17.10
N GLY A 26 16.24 16.63 -16.57
CA GLY A 26 14.90 16.78 -15.92
C GLY A 26 13.76 16.48 -16.88
N LEU A 27 13.80 17.05 -18.10
CA LEU A 27 12.80 16.74 -19.14
C LEU A 27 12.79 15.28 -19.53
N PHE A 28 13.95 14.65 -19.68
CA PHE A 28 14.05 13.24 -20.03
C PHE A 28 13.44 12.34 -18.97
N LEU A 29 13.63 12.65 -17.69
CA LEU A 29 13.01 11.92 -16.58
C LEU A 29 11.50 12.12 -16.54
N GLU A 30 11.01 13.34 -16.77
CA GLU A 30 9.58 13.67 -16.76
C GLU A 30 8.83 12.97 -17.90
N VAL A 31 9.40 12.96 -19.12
CA VAL A 31 8.79 12.29 -20.28
C VAL A 31 8.71 10.78 -20.10
N LYS A 32 9.66 10.18 -19.35
CA LYS A 32 9.64 8.75 -19.04
C LYS A 32 8.72 8.35 -17.92
N LYS A 33 8.21 9.30 -17.14
CA LYS A 33 7.31 9.03 -16.02
C LYS A 33 5.94 8.60 -16.54
N GLU A 34 5.59 7.35 -16.33
CA GLU A 34 4.24 6.86 -16.63
C GLU A 34 3.26 7.46 -15.63
N ASN A 35 2.12 7.96 -16.13
CA ASN A 35 1.02 8.36 -15.26
C ASN A 35 0.50 7.13 -14.52
N THR A 36 0.35 7.25 -13.21
CA THR A 36 -0.18 6.19 -12.36
C THR A 36 -1.44 6.67 -11.66
N PHE A 37 -2.40 5.76 -11.56
CA PHE A 37 -3.65 5.93 -10.83
C PHE A 37 -3.59 5.05 -9.60
N GLY A 38 -4.10 5.54 -8.47
CA GLY A 38 -4.26 4.78 -7.24
C GLY A 38 -5.73 4.60 -6.92
N SER A 39 -6.09 3.43 -6.42
CA SER A 39 -7.40 3.18 -5.84
C SER A 39 -7.22 2.51 -4.50
N THR A 40 -8.08 2.85 -3.54
CA THR A 40 -8.07 2.29 -2.20
C THR A 40 -9.39 1.58 -1.92
N LEU A 41 -9.29 0.42 -1.26
CA LEU A 41 -10.42 -0.37 -0.79
C LEU A 41 -10.30 -0.52 0.73
N LEU A 42 -11.32 -0.08 1.45
CA LEU A 42 -11.42 -0.31 2.89
C LEU A 42 -12.11 -1.64 3.15
N VAL A 43 -11.50 -2.47 3.98
CA VAL A 43 -12.00 -3.80 4.34
C VAL A 43 -11.99 -3.98 5.85
N GLU A 44 -12.99 -4.70 6.34
CA GLU A 44 -13.09 -5.17 7.71
C GLU A 44 -13.08 -6.70 7.69
N PRO A 45 -11.89 -7.33 7.71
CA PRO A 45 -11.81 -8.79 7.70
C PRO A 45 -12.26 -9.35 9.05
N ASN A 46 -12.86 -10.54 9.04
CA ASN A 46 -13.01 -11.31 10.26
C ASN A 46 -11.62 -11.70 10.78
N PHE A 47 -11.48 -11.85 12.09
CA PHE A 47 -10.20 -12.11 12.76
C PHE A 47 -9.37 -13.24 12.10
N GLU A 48 -10.01 -14.34 11.69
CA GLU A 48 -9.35 -15.45 11.02
C GLU A 48 -8.97 -15.16 9.56
N SER A 49 -9.70 -14.28 8.88
CA SER A 49 -9.47 -13.97 7.46
C SER A 49 -8.46 -12.84 7.24
N ALA A 50 -8.11 -12.06 8.26
CA ALA A 50 -7.13 -10.98 8.14
C ALA A 50 -5.77 -11.49 7.63
N ARG A 51 -5.24 -12.56 8.21
CA ARG A 51 -3.97 -13.17 7.79
C ARG A 51 -4.02 -13.66 6.34
N GLN A 52 -5.11 -14.28 5.92
CA GLN A 52 -5.28 -14.73 4.54
C GLN A 52 -5.34 -13.54 3.58
N LEU A 53 -6.04 -12.49 3.93
CA LEU A 53 -6.11 -11.25 3.14
C LEU A 53 -4.71 -10.65 2.92
N TYR A 54 -3.90 -10.54 3.97
CA TYR A 54 -2.52 -10.05 3.88
C TYR A 54 -1.66 -10.93 2.98
N ASN A 55 -1.77 -12.25 3.13
CA ASN A 55 -1.05 -13.20 2.28
C ASN A 55 -1.45 -13.07 0.81
N ASN A 56 -2.75 -12.94 0.52
CA ASN A 56 -3.25 -12.78 -0.84
C ASN A 56 -2.75 -11.47 -1.47
N VAL A 57 -2.85 -10.33 -0.76
CA VAL A 57 -2.39 -9.03 -1.28
C VAL A 57 -0.87 -9.04 -1.51
N ASN A 58 -0.10 -9.61 -0.59
CA ASN A 58 1.35 -9.76 -0.77
C ASN A 58 1.69 -10.66 -1.97
N PHE A 59 0.97 -11.75 -2.16
CA PHE A 59 1.12 -12.62 -3.32
C PHE A 59 0.83 -11.89 -4.63
N TYR A 60 -0.24 -11.10 -4.70
CA TYR A 60 -0.56 -10.29 -5.87
C TYR A 60 0.55 -9.27 -6.16
N ASN A 61 1.08 -8.63 -5.13
CA ASN A 61 2.19 -7.69 -5.26
C ASN A 61 3.46 -8.38 -5.79
N ASP A 62 3.74 -9.59 -5.36
CA ASP A 62 4.89 -10.36 -5.84
C ASP A 62 4.73 -10.79 -7.31
N LEU A 63 3.52 -11.16 -7.74
CA LEU A 63 3.23 -11.40 -9.16
C LEU A 63 3.49 -10.15 -10.02
N VAL A 64 3.09 -8.98 -9.53
CA VAL A 64 3.36 -7.69 -10.21
C VAL A 64 4.86 -7.41 -10.30
N LYS A 65 5.61 -7.58 -9.21
CA LYS A 65 7.07 -7.42 -9.20
C LYS A 65 7.78 -8.37 -10.16
N GLN A 66 7.31 -9.61 -10.25
CA GLN A 66 7.83 -10.63 -11.17
C GLN A 66 7.36 -10.44 -12.61
N LYS A 67 6.44 -9.48 -12.86
CA LYS A 67 5.80 -9.25 -14.16
C LYS A 67 5.07 -10.48 -14.72
N ASP A 68 4.54 -11.33 -13.83
CA ASP A 68 3.76 -12.51 -14.21
C ASP A 68 2.34 -12.12 -14.62
N THR A 69 2.25 -11.49 -15.77
CA THR A 69 0.97 -11.02 -16.33
C THR A 69 0.01 -12.18 -16.60
N SER A 70 0.50 -13.39 -16.86
CA SER A 70 -0.35 -14.55 -17.14
C SER A 70 -1.14 -15.00 -15.91
N ARG A 71 -0.50 -15.11 -14.76
CA ARG A 71 -1.19 -15.43 -13.49
C ARG A 71 -2.14 -14.32 -13.07
N ILE A 72 -1.72 -13.06 -13.20
CA ILE A 72 -2.55 -11.90 -12.90
C ILE A 72 -3.83 -11.91 -13.76
N GLN A 73 -3.72 -12.19 -15.06
CA GLN A 73 -4.87 -12.33 -15.94
C GLN A 73 -5.86 -13.39 -15.46
N ASN A 74 -5.34 -14.57 -15.08
CA ASN A 74 -6.17 -15.68 -14.65
C ASN A 74 -6.88 -15.39 -13.32
N ILE A 75 -6.16 -14.77 -12.35
CA ILE A 75 -6.72 -14.47 -11.04
C ILE A 75 -7.81 -13.39 -11.14
N PHE A 76 -7.50 -12.28 -11.81
CA PHE A 76 -8.39 -11.12 -11.85
C PHE A 76 -9.32 -11.11 -13.06
N GLN A 77 -9.25 -12.11 -13.94
CA GLN A 77 -10.04 -12.22 -15.18
C GLN A 77 -10.01 -10.93 -16.02
N ILE A 78 -8.83 -10.34 -16.14
CA ILE A 78 -8.57 -9.13 -16.91
C ILE A 78 -7.71 -9.42 -18.16
N ASP A 79 -7.73 -8.53 -19.14
CA ASP A 79 -6.89 -8.67 -20.32
C ASP A 79 -5.39 -8.42 -20.03
N LYS A 80 -4.53 -8.85 -20.98
CA LYS A 80 -3.08 -8.75 -20.84
C LYS A 80 -2.56 -7.31 -20.65
N LYS A 81 -3.22 -6.33 -21.31
CA LYS A 81 -2.83 -4.93 -21.18
C LYS A 81 -3.15 -4.40 -19.79
N SER A 82 -4.31 -4.76 -19.25
CA SER A 82 -4.75 -4.41 -17.91
C SER A 82 -3.86 -5.09 -16.85
N ALA A 83 -3.54 -6.37 -17.02
CA ALA A 83 -2.60 -7.07 -16.14
C ALA A 83 -1.21 -6.42 -16.14
N GLY A 84 -0.70 -6.02 -17.31
CA GLY A 84 0.59 -5.32 -17.43
C GLY A 84 0.58 -3.88 -16.93
N SER A 85 -0.60 -3.28 -16.72
CA SER A 85 -0.73 -1.92 -16.19
C SER A 85 -0.56 -1.85 -14.67
N LEU A 86 -0.71 -2.97 -13.95
CA LEU A 86 -0.58 -3.03 -12.51
C LEU A 86 0.86 -2.79 -12.08
N LYS A 87 1.06 -1.95 -11.07
CA LYS A 87 2.37 -1.55 -10.56
C LYS A 87 2.61 -1.98 -9.12
N LYS A 88 1.57 -1.95 -8.27
CA LYS A 88 1.72 -2.25 -6.85
C LYS A 88 0.39 -2.68 -6.25
N PHE A 89 0.46 -3.64 -5.32
CA PHE A 89 -0.56 -3.91 -4.31
C PHE A 89 0.05 -3.70 -2.93
N GLU A 90 -0.71 -3.12 -2.03
CA GLU A 90 -0.29 -2.86 -0.66
C GLU A 90 -1.48 -3.00 0.27
N ILE A 91 -1.25 -3.47 1.48
CA ILE A 91 -2.25 -3.53 2.54
C ILE A 91 -1.64 -3.01 3.82
N GLU A 92 -2.36 -2.12 4.49
CA GLU A 92 -1.95 -1.55 5.77
C GLU A 92 -3.15 -1.45 6.72
N PRO A 93 -2.94 -1.61 8.04
CA PRO A 93 -3.99 -1.41 9.01
C PRO A 93 -4.26 0.08 9.19
N ILE A 94 -5.53 0.44 9.37
CA ILE A 94 -5.92 1.77 9.83
C ILE A 94 -5.78 1.80 11.35
N LYS A 95 -4.65 2.33 11.83
CA LYS A 95 -4.27 2.36 13.25
C LYS A 95 -5.19 3.30 14.03
N ASN A 96 -6.22 2.73 14.67
CA ASN A 96 -7.16 3.45 15.51
C ASN A 96 -6.97 3.04 16.99
N LYS A 97 -6.72 4.01 17.86
CA LYS A 97 -6.56 3.74 19.30
C LYS A 97 -7.79 3.13 19.94
N SER A 98 -8.99 3.44 19.43
CA SER A 98 -10.24 2.88 19.91
C SER A 98 -10.32 1.36 19.70
N ASP A 99 -9.69 0.82 18.67
CA ASP A 99 -9.70 -0.61 18.40
C ASP A 99 -8.95 -1.36 19.52
N ILE A 100 -7.80 -0.85 19.95
CA ILE A 100 -7.02 -1.42 21.04
C ILE A 100 -7.83 -1.38 22.37
N ILE A 101 -8.51 -0.26 22.63
CA ILE A 101 -9.30 -0.08 23.86
C ILE A 101 -10.51 -1.04 23.87
N ASN A 102 -11.25 -1.10 22.76
CA ASN A 102 -12.40 -1.95 22.62
C ASN A 102 -12.03 -3.44 22.71
N SER A 103 -10.97 -3.83 22.03
CA SER A 103 -10.47 -5.19 22.07
C SER A 103 -9.97 -5.60 23.46
N TYR A 104 -9.33 -4.68 24.19
CA TYR A 104 -8.97 -4.92 25.59
C TYR A 104 -10.19 -5.07 26.48
N ASP A 105 -11.22 -4.23 26.32
CA ASP A 105 -12.48 -4.32 27.08
C ASP A 105 -13.17 -5.67 26.84
N ASP A 106 -13.22 -6.14 25.59
CA ASP A 106 -13.76 -7.44 25.24
C ASP A 106 -12.91 -8.59 25.82
N PHE A 107 -11.59 -8.46 25.79
CA PHE A 107 -10.69 -9.42 26.44
C PHE A 107 -10.97 -9.50 27.95
N ILE A 108 -11.04 -8.37 28.65
CA ILE A 108 -11.30 -8.33 30.09
C ILE A 108 -12.66 -8.97 30.44
N LYS A 109 -13.67 -8.79 29.60
CA LYS A 109 -14.99 -9.40 29.79
C LYS A 109 -15.01 -10.91 29.53
N SER A 110 -14.09 -11.41 28.71
CA SER A 110 -14.03 -12.83 28.31
C SER A 110 -13.21 -13.71 29.25
N VAL A 111 -12.32 -13.11 30.08
CA VAL A 111 -11.40 -13.85 30.97
C VAL A 111 -11.86 -13.82 32.42
N ASP A 112 -11.31 -14.77 33.20
CA ASP A 112 -11.62 -14.85 34.64
C ASP A 112 -10.98 -13.70 35.46
N THR A 113 -11.54 -13.47 36.65
CA THR A 113 -11.14 -12.39 37.55
C THR A 113 -9.66 -12.43 37.97
N THR A 114 -9.05 -13.61 37.99
CA THR A 114 -7.64 -13.78 38.39
C THR A 114 -6.74 -13.29 37.27
N THR A 115 -7.03 -13.64 36.03
CA THR A 115 -6.33 -13.18 34.83
C THR A 115 -6.44 -11.68 34.65
N VAL A 116 -7.62 -11.10 34.84
CA VAL A 116 -7.85 -9.64 34.78
C VAL A 116 -6.95 -8.88 35.75
N LYS A 117 -6.74 -9.39 36.99
CA LYS A 117 -5.90 -8.73 37.98
C LYS A 117 -4.41 -8.75 37.66
N SER A 118 -3.98 -9.72 36.87
CA SER A 118 -2.55 -9.92 36.53
C SER A 118 -2.15 -9.29 35.21
N TYR A 119 -3.11 -9.05 34.27
CA TYR A 119 -2.81 -8.57 32.93
C TYR A 119 -3.17 -7.09 32.76
N LYS A 120 -2.16 -6.25 32.60
CA LYS A 120 -2.32 -4.80 32.49
C LYS A 120 -2.62 -4.37 31.05
N PHE A 121 -3.31 -3.24 30.89
CA PHE A 121 -3.59 -2.64 29.58
C PHE A 121 -2.31 -2.42 28.74
N GLU A 122 -1.19 -2.01 29.36
CA GLU A 122 0.08 -1.79 28.65
C GLU A 122 0.66 -3.10 28.08
N ASP A 123 0.51 -4.22 28.79
CA ASP A 123 0.94 -5.53 28.30
C ASP A 123 0.09 -5.98 27.10
N TYR A 124 -1.23 -5.76 27.18
CA TYR A 124 -2.16 -6.03 26.09
C TYR A 124 -1.85 -5.17 24.87
N LYS A 125 -1.69 -3.87 25.05
CA LYS A 125 -1.36 -2.94 23.98
C LYS A 125 -0.04 -3.29 23.27
N ASN A 126 0.96 -3.77 24.00
CA ASN A 126 2.24 -4.19 23.45
C ASN A 126 2.13 -5.52 22.67
N SER A 127 1.14 -6.36 22.97
CA SER A 127 0.86 -7.60 22.22
C SER A 127 -0.06 -7.40 21.01
N PHE A 128 -0.65 -6.20 20.87
CA PHE A 128 -1.57 -5.89 19.78
C PHE A 128 -0.81 -5.74 18.45
N GLU A 129 -1.14 -6.60 17.52
CA GLU A 129 -0.46 -6.68 16.22
C GLU A 129 -1.23 -5.90 15.12
N GLU A 130 -0.60 -5.75 13.97
CA GLU A 130 -1.22 -5.07 12.83
C GLU A 130 -2.48 -5.77 12.30
N LEU A 131 -2.55 -7.09 12.47
CA LEU A 131 -3.72 -7.88 12.07
C LEU A 131 -4.93 -7.73 13.01
N ASP A 132 -4.73 -7.18 14.20
CA ASP A 132 -5.78 -7.03 15.22
C ASP A 132 -6.61 -5.75 15.02
N TYR A 133 -6.16 -4.83 14.15
CA TYR A 133 -6.96 -3.65 13.82
C TYR A 133 -8.21 -4.06 13.02
N LYS A 134 -9.29 -3.32 13.26
CA LYS A 134 -10.60 -3.61 12.67
C LYS A 134 -10.66 -3.31 11.18
N LEU A 135 -10.07 -2.19 10.78
CA LEU A 135 -10.09 -1.70 9.41
C LEU A 135 -8.70 -1.76 8.78
N HIS A 136 -8.68 -2.22 7.53
CA HIS A 136 -7.48 -2.26 6.70
C HIS A 136 -7.73 -1.54 5.38
N GLU A 137 -6.70 -0.88 4.87
CA GLU A 137 -6.71 -0.22 3.58
C GLU A 137 -5.87 -1.02 2.58
N ILE A 138 -6.48 -1.42 1.48
CA ILE A 138 -5.78 -2.04 0.35
C ILE A 138 -5.61 -0.98 -0.72
N THR A 139 -4.36 -0.67 -1.05
CA THR A 139 -4.00 0.27 -2.10
C THR A 139 -3.52 -0.48 -3.33
N VAL A 140 -4.09 -0.15 -4.48
CA VAL A 140 -3.67 -0.67 -5.78
C VAL A 140 -3.23 0.47 -6.66
N ILE A 141 -2.05 0.33 -7.28
CA ILE A 141 -1.49 1.31 -8.23
C ILE A 141 -1.41 0.68 -9.61
N ALA A 142 -1.92 1.39 -10.61
CA ALA A 142 -1.91 0.96 -12.01
C ALA A 142 -1.64 2.16 -12.94
N THR A 143 -1.20 1.88 -14.18
CA THR A 143 -1.09 2.91 -15.24
C THR A 143 -2.40 3.13 -16.01
N LYS A 144 -3.45 2.35 -15.69
CA LYS A 144 -4.81 2.48 -16.21
C LYS A 144 -5.81 2.50 -15.06
N ASN A 145 -6.86 3.29 -15.19
CA ASN A 145 -7.91 3.43 -14.19
C ASN A 145 -9.09 2.47 -14.34
N ASP A 146 -9.25 1.83 -15.48
CA ASP A 146 -10.37 0.93 -15.82
C ASP A 146 -10.27 -0.47 -15.21
N VAL A 147 -9.17 -0.75 -14.48
CA VAL A 147 -8.92 -2.07 -13.90
C VAL A 147 -9.50 -2.24 -12.48
N PHE A 148 -9.70 -1.16 -11.75
CA PHE A 148 -9.95 -1.20 -10.30
C PHE A 148 -11.25 -1.90 -9.89
N ASP A 149 -12.34 -1.71 -10.64
CA ASP A 149 -13.64 -2.32 -10.31
C ASP A 149 -13.57 -3.85 -10.30
N LYS A 150 -12.87 -4.44 -11.27
CA LYS A 150 -12.69 -5.91 -11.34
C LYS A 150 -11.80 -6.42 -10.22
N LEU A 151 -10.74 -5.69 -9.89
CA LEU A 151 -9.80 -6.06 -8.83
C LEU A 151 -10.48 -6.08 -7.47
N SER A 152 -11.31 -5.08 -7.16
CA SER A 152 -12.02 -4.98 -5.90
C SER A 152 -12.89 -6.20 -5.63
N ASN A 153 -13.66 -6.64 -6.62
CA ASN A 153 -14.54 -7.81 -6.50
C ASN A 153 -13.74 -9.09 -6.22
N VAL A 154 -12.68 -9.35 -6.97
CA VAL A 154 -11.85 -10.56 -6.81
C VAL A 154 -11.13 -10.57 -5.45
N ILE A 155 -10.64 -9.42 -4.99
CA ILE A 155 -9.99 -9.30 -3.68
C ILE A 155 -10.99 -9.65 -2.58
N LEU A 156 -12.22 -9.12 -2.63
CA LEU A 156 -13.26 -9.41 -1.64
C LEU A 156 -13.69 -10.88 -1.69
N GLU A 157 -13.92 -11.45 -2.88
CA GLU A 157 -14.28 -12.86 -3.05
C GLU A 157 -13.20 -13.80 -2.54
N SER A 158 -11.92 -13.46 -2.70
CA SER A 158 -10.80 -14.29 -2.25
C SER A 158 -10.72 -14.51 -0.73
N VAL A 159 -11.48 -13.74 0.04
CA VAL A 159 -11.52 -13.80 1.50
C VAL A 159 -12.86 -14.35 2.00
N THR A 160 -13.94 -14.12 1.26
CA THR A 160 -15.30 -14.57 1.63
C THR A 160 -15.59 -16.00 1.20
N GLU A 161 -15.02 -16.45 0.10
CA GLU A 161 -15.13 -17.84 -0.36
C GLU A 161 -13.97 -18.70 0.16
N ASN A 162 -14.11 -19.26 1.34
CA ASN A 162 -13.27 -20.39 1.78
C ASN A 162 -13.53 -21.61 0.88
N LYS A 163 -12.95 -21.61 -0.31
CA LYS A 163 -12.85 -22.82 -1.14
C LYS A 163 -11.55 -23.55 -0.77
N TYR A 164 -11.63 -24.35 0.30
CA TYR A 164 -10.73 -25.45 0.60
C TYR A 164 -11.54 -26.67 0.97
#